data_cfcce583f9268c284d22c537f9c4f871
#
_entry.id   cfcce583f9268c284d22c537f9c4f871
#
_cell.length_a   1.000
_cell.length_b   1.000
_cell.length_c   1.000
_cell.angle_alpha   90.00
_cell.angle_beta   90.00
_cell.angle_gamma   90.00
#
_symmetry.space_group_name_H-M   'P 1'
#
loop_
_entity.id
_entity.type
_entity.pdbx_description
1 polymer ?
#
loop_
_entity_poly.entity_id
_entity_poly.type
_entity_poly.pdbx_seq_one_letter_code
_entity_poly.pdbx_strand_id
1 'polypeptide(L)'
;MSEPLISIVTATYKRPELLKKAIKSALAQSYKNLEIIVTDDGDDESASEICKSFNDARIKFVKNTAHKKSPNGNKNNGFDNATGEFICLLDDDDELISEAIAECYKILKSGEYSCVFADAICEKDGVMTEVMAGRSPYNKSGVMSKVDYHCGRINGEYFKLFSREFIDDFRLDESSFGGENELYIRFFEKSVFYLKKPLYIYRIARSDSATLNAGKHALNVANAYIKTANLHYDIAIKNEPKFLAMQYKNAAYYAKIAGEYGLMLRCIFKSLSIKFSKEAFIFLLLSPLPSGILPALSRLRVKIKQRFGV
;
A
#
# COMPACT_ATOMS: atom_id res chain seq x y z
N MET A 1 26.93 -8.83 19.27
CA MET A 1 25.46 -8.98 19.48
C MET A 1 24.95 -9.86 18.35
N SER A 2 24.07 -10.80 18.64
CA SER A 2 23.40 -11.63 17.61
C SER A 2 22.51 -10.73 16.74
N GLU A 3 22.37 -11.07 15.47
CA GLU A 3 21.40 -10.38 14.59
C GLU A 3 19.98 -10.53 15.14
N PRO A 4 19.16 -9.45 15.24
CA PRO A 4 17.80 -9.54 15.79
C PRO A 4 16.89 -10.38 14.89
N LEU A 5 15.83 -10.94 15.48
CA LEU A 5 14.79 -11.60 14.71
C LEU A 5 14.00 -10.55 13.89
N ILE A 6 13.72 -10.85 12.62
CA ILE A 6 12.90 -10.03 11.76
C ILE A 6 11.69 -10.84 11.29
N SER A 7 10.48 -10.26 11.44
CA SER A 7 9.24 -10.88 11.02
C SER A 7 8.85 -10.41 9.61
N ILE A 8 8.62 -11.36 8.70
CA ILE A 8 8.00 -11.13 7.40
C ILE A 8 6.54 -11.56 7.53
N VAL A 9 5.60 -10.62 7.42
CA VAL A 9 4.17 -10.88 7.55
C VAL A 9 3.54 -10.90 6.16
N THR A 10 2.92 -12.02 5.81
CA THR A 10 2.23 -12.24 4.54
C THR A 10 0.77 -12.59 4.79
N ALA A 11 -0.14 -11.68 4.43
CA ALA A 11 -1.58 -11.91 4.47
C ALA A 11 -2.04 -12.51 3.14
N THR A 12 -2.78 -13.63 3.17
CA THR A 12 -3.26 -14.31 1.96
C THR A 12 -4.76 -14.62 2.01
N TYR A 13 -5.37 -14.76 0.84
CA TYR A 13 -6.73 -15.22 0.67
C TYR A 13 -6.90 -15.94 -0.67
N LYS A 14 -7.03 -17.28 -0.65
CA LYS A 14 -7.32 -18.14 -1.82
C LYS A 14 -6.37 -17.95 -3.02
N ARG A 15 -5.06 -17.77 -2.78
CA ARG A 15 -4.03 -17.54 -3.80
C ARG A 15 -2.78 -18.42 -3.59
N PRO A 16 -2.92 -19.77 -3.52
CA PRO A 16 -1.81 -20.65 -3.11
C PRO A 16 -0.57 -20.54 -4.01
N GLU A 17 -0.74 -20.40 -5.33
CA GLU A 17 0.40 -20.32 -6.26
C GLU A 17 1.19 -19.01 -6.15
N LEU A 18 0.54 -17.90 -5.80
CA LEU A 18 1.20 -16.62 -5.57
C LEU A 18 1.88 -16.65 -4.21
N LEU A 19 1.17 -17.09 -3.17
CA LEU A 19 1.72 -17.29 -1.84
C LEU A 19 3.01 -18.12 -1.86
N LYS A 20 3.04 -19.20 -2.67
CA LYS A 20 4.22 -20.05 -2.84
C LYS A 20 5.44 -19.26 -3.34
N LYS A 21 5.25 -18.32 -4.26
CA LYS A 21 6.33 -17.45 -4.76
C LYS A 21 6.79 -16.47 -3.71
N ALA A 22 5.85 -15.82 -3.01
CA ALA A 22 6.15 -14.90 -1.92
C ALA A 22 6.98 -15.58 -0.82
N ILE A 23 6.54 -16.75 -0.32
CA ILE A 23 7.28 -17.54 0.68
C ILE A 23 8.67 -17.91 0.17
N LYS A 24 8.80 -18.36 -1.08
CA LYS A 24 10.10 -18.72 -1.66
C LYS A 24 11.06 -17.53 -1.67
N SER A 25 10.59 -16.33 -1.98
CA SER A 25 11.39 -15.10 -1.97
C SER A 25 11.82 -14.71 -0.54
N ALA A 26 10.92 -14.91 0.44
CA ALA A 26 11.21 -14.67 1.85
C ALA A 26 12.26 -15.66 2.40
N LEU A 27 12.16 -16.93 2.05
CA LEU A 27 13.13 -17.96 2.44
C LEU A 27 14.52 -17.74 1.81
N ALA A 28 14.55 -17.14 0.61
CA ALA A 28 15.78 -16.86 -0.14
C ALA A 28 16.56 -15.63 0.37
N GLN A 29 16.08 -14.93 1.41
CA GLN A 29 16.75 -13.77 1.94
C GLN A 29 18.17 -14.10 2.44
N SER A 30 19.11 -13.18 2.18
CA SER A 30 20.50 -13.28 2.65
C SER A 30 20.59 -13.12 4.17
N TYR A 31 19.72 -12.33 4.79
CA TYR A 31 19.53 -12.25 6.23
C TYR A 31 18.86 -13.55 6.75
N LYS A 32 19.40 -14.16 7.80
CA LYS A 32 18.99 -15.53 8.17
C LYS A 32 18.08 -15.63 9.40
N ASN A 33 18.18 -14.69 10.34
CA ASN A 33 17.36 -14.73 11.56
C ASN A 33 15.96 -14.17 11.28
N LEU A 34 15.14 -14.96 10.61
CA LEU A 34 13.80 -14.60 10.12
C LEU A 34 12.73 -15.53 10.70
N GLU A 35 11.55 -14.98 10.91
CA GLU A 35 10.28 -15.71 10.93
C GLU A 35 9.39 -15.20 9.79
N ILE A 36 8.65 -16.12 9.17
CA ILE A 36 7.73 -15.85 8.07
C ILE A 36 6.33 -16.22 8.55
N ILE A 37 5.52 -15.20 8.83
CA ILE A 37 4.16 -15.37 9.35
C ILE A 37 3.21 -15.30 8.18
N VAL A 38 2.61 -16.43 7.83
CA VAL A 38 1.55 -16.51 6.81
C VAL A 38 0.21 -16.51 7.53
N THR A 39 -0.58 -15.49 7.32
CA THR A 39 -1.91 -15.34 7.90
C THR A 39 -2.97 -15.43 6.81
N ASP A 40 -4.03 -16.24 7.06
CA ASP A 40 -4.98 -16.64 6.01
C ASP A 40 -6.44 -16.39 6.40
N ASP A 41 -7.17 -15.69 5.53
CA ASP A 41 -8.61 -15.45 5.59
C ASP A 41 -9.44 -16.52 4.85
N GLY A 42 -8.81 -17.44 4.12
CA GLY A 42 -9.48 -18.48 3.34
C GLY A 42 -10.24 -19.47 4.22
N ASP A 43 -11.13 -20.24 3.64
CA ASP A 43 -11.94 -21.27 4.34
C ASP A 43 -11.41 -22.68 4.08
N ASP A 44 -10.41 -22.81 3.19
CA ASP A 44 -9.78 -24.08 2.80
C ASP A 44 -8.37 -24.24 3.40
N GLU A 45 -7.74 -25.39 3.17
CA GLU A 45 -6.42 -25.72 3.68
C GLU A 45 -5.27 -25.37 2.72
N SER A 46 -5.56 -24.78 1.57
CA SER A 46 -4.56 -24.59 0.51
C SER A 46 -3.34 -23.77 0.93
N ALA A 47 -3.53 -22.69 1.71
CA ALA A 47 -2.44 -21.90 2.26
C ALA A 47 -1.61 -22.69 3.31
N SER A 48 -2.28 -23.46 4.17
CA SER A 48 -1.64 -24.35 5.16
C SER A 48 -0.79 -25.41 4.47
N GLU A 49 -1.31 -26.06 3.45
CA GLU A 49 -0.60 -27.08 2.68
C GLU A 49 0.64 -26.52 1.99
N ILE A 50 0.54 -25.32 1.39
CA ILE A 50 1.69 -24.63 0.80
C ILE A 50 2.75 -24.37 1.88
N CYS A 51 2.38 -23.83 3.03
CA CYS A 51 3.34 -23.59 4.13
C CYS A 51 4.05 -24.88 4.55
N LYS A 52 3.31 -25.97 4.76
CA LYS A 52 3.86 -27.27 5.14
C LYS A 52 4.79 -27.84 4.06
N SER A 53 4.52 -27.59 2.77
CA SER A 53 5.32 -28.14 1.66
C SER A 53 6.77 -27.66 1.63
N PHE A 54 7.08 -26.53 2.26
CA PHE A 54 8.45 -26.00 2.35
C PHE A 54 9.30 -26.71 3.41
N ASN A 55 8.67 -27.32 4.40
CA ASN A 55 9.34 -28.01 5.51
C ASN A 55 10.44 -27.12 6.17
N ASP A 56 10.17 -25.86 6.40
CA ASP A 56 11.10 -24.88 6.98
C ASP A 56 10.52 -24.31 8.28
N ALA A 57 11.24 -24.46 9.39
CA ALA A 57 10.80 -24.07 10.72
C ALA A 57 10.60 -22.56 10.90
N ARG A 58 11.11 -21.72 9.99
CA ARG A 58 10.90 -20.28 10.02
C ARG A 58 9.48 -19.89 9.61
N ILE A 59 8.73 -20.78 8.94
CA ILE A 59 7.36 -20.51 8.48
C ILE A 59 6.39 -20.83 9.61
N LYS A 60 5.58 -19.84 9.98
CA LYS A 60 4.46 -19.95 10.91
C LYS A 60 3.17 -19.68 10.17
N PHE A 61 2.33 -20.68 10.04
CA PHE A 61 0.98 -20.52 9.48
C PHE A 61 -0.02 -20.21 10.60
N VAL A 62 -0.82 -19.17 10.41
CA VAL A 62 -1.86 -18.72 11.36
C VAL A 62 -3.17 -18.44 10.61
N LYS A 63 -4.25 -19.12 11.03
CA LYS A 63 -5.59 -18.82 10.53
C LYS A 63 -6.11 -17.54 11.18
N ASN A 64 -6.66 -16.62 10.37
CA ASN A 64 -7.32 -15.44 10.95
C ASN A 64 -8.69 -15.81 11.54
N THR A 65 -8.73 -15.88 12.86
CA THR A 65 -9.97 -16.12 13.64
C THR A 65 -10.27 -14.99 14.63
N ALA A 66 -9.32 -14.09 14.86
CA ALA A 66 -9.42 -13.02 15.85
C ALA A 66 -9.86 -11.67 15.24
N HIS A 67 -9.60 -11.46 13.96
CA HIS A 67 -9.85 -10.21 13.26
C HIS A 67 -10.89 -10.39 12.15
N LYS A 68 -11.43 -9.26 11.67
CA LYS A 68 -12.35 -9.25 10.54
C LYS A 68 -11.67 -9.86 9.30
N LYS A 69 -12.39 -10.70 8.55
CA LYS A 69 -11.93 -11.18 7.24
C LYS A 69 -11.87 -10.01 6.26
N SER A 70 -10.70 -9.41 6.15
CA SER A 70 -10.37 -8.27 5.30
C SER A 70 -8.85 -8.16 5.16
N PRO A 71 -8.31 -7.48 4.13
CA PRO A 71 -6.86 -7.31 3.99
C PRO A 71 -6.20 -6.73 5.25
N ASN A 72 -6.83 -5.73 5.89
CA ASN A 72 -6.31 -5.12 7.10
C ASN A 72 -6.45 -6.01 8.34
N GLY A 73 -7.60 -6.69 8.52
CA GLY A 73 -7.78 -7.61 9.62
C GLY A 73 -6.82 -8.79 9.53
N ASN A 74 -6.60 -9.30 8.33
CA ASN A 74 -5.63 -10.36 8.09
C ASN A 74 -4.19 -9.90 8.40
N LYS A 75 -3.80 -8.68 7.99
CA LYS A 75 -2.51 -8.08 8.38
C LYS A 75 -2.39 -7.88 9.90
N ASN A 76 -3.47 -7.44 10.57
CA ASN A 76 -3.50 -7.33 12.04
C ASN A 76 -3.28 -8.67 12.72
N ASN A 77 -3.92 -9.75 12.22
CA ASN A 77 -3.66 -11.11 12.73
C ASN A 77 -2.18 -11.50 12.58
N GLY A 78 -1.55 -11.09 11.48
CA GLY A 78 -0.11 -11.26 11.28
C GLY A 78 0.72 -10.45 12.28
N PHE A 79 0.36 -9.21 12.56
CA PHE A 79 1.02 -8.37 13.58
C PHE A 79 0.93 -8.94 14.98
N ASP A 80 -0.22 -9.52 15.37
CA ASP A 80 -0.39 -10.17 16.66
C ASP A 80 0.53 -11.39 16.88
N ASN A 81 0.96 -12.01 15.79
CA ASN A 81 1.81 -13.19 15.80
C ASN A 81 3.29 -12.87 15.50
N ALA A 82 3.62 -11.62 15.20
CA ALA A 82 4.99 -11.18 14.93
C ALA A 82 5.78 -10.98 16.22
N THR A 83 6.95 -11.59 16.32
CA THR A 83 7.81 -11.51 17.51
C THR A 83 9.17 -10.85 17.24
N GLY A 84 9.50 -10.59 15.98
CA GLY A 84 10.73 -9.94 15.56
C GLY A 84 10.84 -8.48 16.02
N GLU A 85 12.06 -8.01 16.17
CA GLU A 85 12.36 -6.62 16.53
C GLU A 85 12.00 -5.65 15.38
N PHE A 86 12.13 -6.14 14.16
CA PHE A 86 11.72 -5.43 12.95
C PHE A 86 10.70 -6.25 12.17
N ILE A 87 9.86 -5.55 11.42
CA ILE A 87 8.76 -6.13 10.64
C ILE A 87 8.76 -5.58 9.24
N CYS A 88 8.41 -6.42 8.27
CA CYS A 88 7.96 -6.00 6.96
C CYS A 88 6.68 -6.71 6.56
N LEU A 89 5.87 -6.04 5.74
CA LEU A 89 4.76 -6.64 5.03
C LEU A 89 5.23 -7.12 3.65
N LEU A 90 4.88 -8.33 3.30
CA LEU A 90 5.05 -8.91 1.97
C LEU A 90 3.68 -9.37 1.49
N ASP A 91 3.12 -8.71 0.49
CA ASP A 91 1.85 -9.13 -0.08
C ASP A 91 2.01 -10.49 -0.78
N ASP A 92 0.98 -11.32 -0.73
CA ASP A 92 1.02 -12.71 -1.24
C ASP A 92 1.23 -12.81 -2.75
N ASP A 93 1.11 -11.70 -3.45
CA ASP A 93 1.28 -11.58 -4.90
C ASP A 93 2.60 -10.90 -5.33
N ASP A 94 3.47 -10.54 -4.38
CA ASP A 94 4.74 -9.87 -4.61
C ASP A 94 5.95 -10.71 -4.17
N GLU A 95 7.16 -10.25 -4.44
CA GLU A 95 8.40 -10.95 -4.04
C GLU A 95 9.46 -9.98 -3.53
N LEU A 96 10.30 -10.46 -2.62
CA LEU A 96 11.49 -9.76 -2.14
C LEU A 96 12.71 -10.09 -3.01
N ILE A 97 13.54 -9.10 -3.30
CA ILE A 97 14.90 -9.32 -3.80
C ILE A 97 15.74 -9.94 -2.65
N SER A 98 16.67 -10.84 -2.96
CA SER A 98 17.39 -11.67 -1.97
C SER A 98 18.11 -10.87 -0.88
N GLU A 99 18.53 -9.64 -1.15
CA GLU A 99 19.23 -8.77 -0.21
C GLU A 99 18.31 -7.78 0.53
N ALA A 100 16.99 -7.81 0.29
CA ALA A 100 16.08 -6.76 0.75
C ALA A 100 16.16 -6.52 2.27
N ILE A 101 16.05 -7.56 3.05
CA ILE A 101 16.11 -7.46 4.53
C ILE A 101 17.50 -6.99 4.98
N ALA A 102 18.57 -7.59 4.45
CA ALA A 102 19.94 -7.26 4.88
C ALA A 102 20.31 -5.82 4.58
N GLU A 103 19.94 -5.30 3.40
CA GLU A 103 20.24 -3.92 3.01
C GLU A 103 19.48 -2.90 3.86
N CYS A 104 18.20 -3.15 4.15
CA CYS A 104 17.42 -2.27 5.03
C CYS A 104 17.90 -2.36 6.49
N TYR A 105 18.20 -3.55 6.99
CA TYR A 105 18.70 -3.72 8.36
C TYR A 105 20.07 -3.05 8.58
N LYS A 106 20.97 -3.02 7.60
CA LYS A 106 22.23 -2.25 7.70
C LYS A 106 22.02 -0.78 8.07
N ILE A 107 20.89 -0.21 7.68
CA ILE A 107 20.51 1.18 7.99
C ILE A 107 19.87 1.24 9.38
N LEU A 108 18.87 0.36 9.64
CA LEU A 108 18.10 0.36 10.90
C LEU A 108 18.93 0.03 12.14
N LYS A 109 19.98 -0.78 12.01
CA LYS A 109 20.86 -1.17 13.13
C LYS A 109 21.56 0.00 13.82
N SER A 110 21.60 1.19 13.19
CA SER A 110 22.12 2.40 13.83
C SER A 110 21.21 2.90 14.95
N GLY A 111 19.93 2.51 14.97
CA GLY A 111 18.90 3.03 15.88
C GLY A 111 18.42 4.45 15.54
N GLU A 112 18.96 5.06 14.49
CA GLU A 112 18.63 6.43 14.07
C GLU A 112 17.28 6.51 13.33
N TYR A 113 16.90 5.41 12.65
CA TYR A 113 15.73 5.38 11.78
C TYR A 113 14.67 4.41 12.30
N SER A 114 13.42 4.81 12.17
CA SER A 114 12.23 3.99 12.51
C SER A 114 11.88 3.00 11.40
N CYS A 115 12.14 3.41 10.16
CA CYS A 115 11.76 2.68 8.96
C CYS A 115 12.70 3.00 7.80
N VAL A 116 12.91 2.01 6.94
CA VAL A 116 13.53 2.18 5.62
C VAL A 116 12.47 1.93 4.56
N PHE A 117 12.31 2.88 3.64
CA PHE A 117 11.57 2.73 2.39
C PHE A 117 12.57 2.44 1.27
N ALA A 118 12.44 1.31 0.60
CA ALA A 118 13.26 0.98 -0.57
C ALA A 118 12.38 0.88 -1.82
N ASP A 119 12.94 1.14 -2.98
CA ASP A 119 12.20 1.10 -4.24
C ASP A 119 11.60 -0.29 -4.51
N ALA A 120 10.46 -0.29 -5.18
CA ALA A 120 9.82 -1.46 -5.75
C ALA A 120 9.85 -1.36 -7.28
N ILE A 121 10.24 -2.43 -7.95
CA ILE A 121 10.25 -2.52 -9.42
C ILE A 121 9.05 -3.31 -9.90
N CYS A 122 8.39 -2.82 -10.97
CA CYS A 122 7.22 -3.48 -11.51
C CYS A 122 7.58 -4.74 -12.31
N GLU A 123 6.82 -5.83 -12.09
CA GLU A 123 6.77 -7.00 -12.95
C GLU A 123 5.41 -7.02 -13.68
N LYS A 124 5.42 -7.32 -14.96
CA LYS A 124 4.22 -7.50 -15.78
C LYS A 124 4.31 -8.80 -16.57
N ASP A 125 3.32 -9.67 -16.40
CA ASP A 125 3.22 -10.96 -17.12
C ASP A 125 4.48 -11.84 -17.04
N GLY A 126 5.17 -11.84 -15.88
CA GLY A 126 6.41 -12.58 -15.63
C GLY A 126 7.68 -11.89 -16.14
N VAL A 127 7.58 -10.66 -16.65
CA VAL A 127 8.71 -9.90 -17.16
C VAL A 127 8.98 -8.69 -16.28
N MET A 128 10.23 -8.57 -15.81
CA MET A 128 10.69 -7.38 -15.08
C MET A 128 10.69 -6.17 -16.03
N THR A 129 10.12 -5.08 -15.56
CA THR A 129 10.11 -3.81 -16.30
C THR A 129 11.22 -2.88 -15.79
N GLU A 130 11.40 -1.72 -16.44
CA GLU A 130 12.24 -0.63 -15.91
C GLU A 130 11.44 0.37 -15.06
N VAL A 131 10.16 0.10 -14.82
CA VAL A 131 9.24 1.02 -14.14
C VAL A 131 9.27 0.77 -12.64
N MET A 132 9.51 1.82 -11.86
CA MET A 132 9.36 1.79 -10.41
C MET A 132 7.89 1.94 -10.03
N ALA A 133 7.44 1.15 -9.06
CA ALA A 133 6.07 1.18 -8.54
C ALA A 133 5.82 2.42 -7.67
N GLY A 134 6.86 2.97 -7.05
CA GLY A 134 6.83 4.20 -6.27
C GLY A 134 7.31 5.42 -7.06
N ARG A 135 6.86 6.60 -6.64
CA ARG A 135 7.36 7.90 -7.10
C ARG A 135 7.91 8.66 -5.92
N SER A 136 9.11 9.19 -6.09
CA SER A 136 9.85 9.96 -5.08
C SER A 136 10.53 11.17 -5.74
N PRO A 137 10.65 12.32 -5.06
CA PRO A 137 11.40 13.45 -5.53
C PRO A 137 12.92 13.25 -5.38
N TYR A 138 13.35 12.16 -4.74
CA TYR A 138 14.76 11.94 -4.40
C TYR A 138 15.51 11.24 -5.54
N ASN A 139 16.67 11.78 -5.87
CA ASN A 139 17.59 11.19 -6.85
C ASN A 139 18.68 10.29 -6.24
N LYS A 140 18.77 10.24 -4.90
CA LYS A 140 19.71 9.43 -4.10
C LYS A 140 19.08 9.00 -2.78
N SER A 141 19.69 8.01 -2.14
CA SER A 141 19.32 7.58 -0.78
C SER A 141 19.59 8.68 0.25
N GLY A 142 18.78 8.70 1.31
CA GLY A 142 18.89 9.68 2.39
C GLY A 142 17.68 9.77 3.27
N VAL A 143 17.66 10.73 4.20
CA VAL A 143 16.51 10.96 5.10
C VAL A 143 15.30 11.41 4.30
N MET A 144 14.16 10.76 4.56
CA MET A 144 12.89 11.09 3.93
C MET A 144 12.22 12.26 4.64
N SER A 145 11.76 13.26 3.89
CA SER A 145 11.06 14.41 4.45
C SER A 145 9.62 14.05 4.83
N LYS A 146 9.25 14.31 6.09
CA LYS A 146 7.87 14.22 6.57
C LYS A 146 6.93 15.08 5.72
N VAL A 147 7.36 16.28 5.34
CA VAL A 147 6.57 17.20 4.51
C VAL A 147 6.34 16.60 3.11
N ASP A 148 7.37 16.01 2.48
CA ASP A 148 7.22 15.41 1.16
C ASP A 148 6.25 14.22 1.18
N TYR A 149 6.30 13.41 2.25
CA TYR A 149 5.34 12.33 2.43
C TYR A 149 3.92 12.84 2.59
N HIS A 150 3.68 13.79 3.52
CA HIS A 150 2.35 14.36 3.75
C HIS A 150 1.81 15.17 2.57
N CYS A 151 2.66 15.66 1.70
CA CYS A 151 2.27 16.36 0.47
C CYS A 151 2.03 15.43 -0.74
N GLY A 152 2.13 14.09 -0.54
CA GLY A 152 1.94 13.12 -1.61
C GLY A 152 3.01 13.15 -2.70
N ARG A 153 4.18 13.76 -2.42
CA ARG A 153 5.33 13.75 -3.34
C ARG A 153 6.02 12.38 -3.38
N ILE A 154 5.85 11.61 -2.28
CA ILE A 154 6.23 10.21 -2.17
C ILE A 154 4.94 9.42 -2.19
N ASN A 155 4.73 8.60 -3.20
CA ASN A 155 3.51 7.82 -3.38
C ASN A 155 3.77 6.55 -4.21
N GLY A 156 2.82 5.60 -4.17
CA GLY A 156 2.97 4.30 -4.81
C GLY A 156 3.56 3.26 -3.87
N GLU A 157 4.10 2.18 -4.42
CA GLU A 157 4.57 1.04 -3.65
C GLU A 157 6.07 1.11 -3.38
N TYR A 158 6.43 0.75 -2.16
CA TYR A 158 7.80 0.66 -1.65
C TYR A 158 7.91 -0.56 -0.75
N PHE A 159 9.05 -1.22 -0.76
CA PHE A 159 9.40 -2.12 0.34
C PHE A 159 9.64 -1.33 1.61
N LYS A 160 9.13 -1.81 2.75
CA LYS A 160 9.28 -1.15 4.05
C LYS A 160 9.72 -2.15 5.09
N LEU A 161 10.88 -1.88 5.71
CA LEU A 161 11.31 -2.56 6.93
C LEU A 161 11.28 -1.55 8.07
N PHE A 162 10.57 -1.86 9.17
CA PHE A 162 10.31 -0.92 10.26
C PHE A 162 10.42 -1.57 11.63
N SER A 163 10.62 -0.75 12.67
CA SER A 163 10.67 -1.20 14.06
C SER A 163 9.30 -1.69 14.55
N ARG A 164 9.26 -2.82 15.24
CA ARG A 164 8.02 -3.43 15.77
C ARG A 164 7.28 -2.51 16.74
N GLU A 165 7.97 -1.60 17.42
CA GLU A 165 7.35 -0.65 18.36
C GLU A 165 6.16 0.12 17.76
N PHE A 166 6.13 0.32 16.43
CA PHE A 166 5.04 1.03 15.75
C PHE A 166 3.74 0.23 15.61
N ILE A 167 3.77 -1.06 15.93
CA ILE A 167 2.57 -1.91 15.91
C ILE A 167 2.22 -2.47 17.31
N ASP A 168 2.99 -2.19 18.34
CA ASP A 168 2.73 -2.71 19.68
C ASP A 168 1.37 -2.25 20.23
N ASP A 169 0.99 -0.99 19.97
CA ASP A 169 -0.28 -0.37 20.36
C ASP A 169 -1.18 0.01 19.18
N PHE A 170 -0.85 -0.46 17.96
CA PHE A 170 -1.53 -0.03 16.73
C PHE A 170 -2.04 -1.21 15.93
N ARG A 171 -3.27 -1.07 15.43
CA ARG A 171 -3.85 -1.97 14.43
C ARG A 171 -4.46 -1.15 13.30
N LEU A 172 -4.38 -1.71 12.08
CA LEU A 172 -5.01 -1.15 10.89
C LEU A 172 -6.52 -1.15 11.03
N ASP A 173 -7.19 -0.13 10.50
CA ASP A 173 -8.64 -0.07 10.47
C ASP A 173 -9.22 -1.15 9.54
N GLU A 174 -9.87 -2.15 10.13
CA GLU A 174 -10.43 -3.31 9.44
C GLU A 174 -11.67 -3.01 8.61
N SER A 175 -12.26 -1.83 8.77
CA SER A 175 -13.37 -1.34 7.95
C SER A 175 -12.90 -0.71 6.64
N SER A 176 -11.62 -0.35 6.55
CA SER A 176 -11.01 0.26 5.38
C SER A 176 -10.48 -0.80 4.41
N PHE A 177 -10.55 -0.48 3.11
CA PHE A 177 -9.93 -1.27 2.06
C PHE A 177 -8.60 -0.61 1.67
N GLY A 178 -7.48 -1.19 2.09
CA GLY A 178 -6.19 -0.52 2.10
C GLY A 178 -6.11 0.47 3.28
N GLY A 179 -5.09 1.31 3.31
CA GLY A 179 -5.01 2.36 4.33
C GLY A 179 -3.88 2.17 5.34
N GLU A 180 -2.84 1.45 4.96
CA GLU A 180 -1.60 1.35 5.74
C GLU A 180 -0.94 2.72 5.96
N ASN A 181 -1.41 3.77 5.29
CA ASN A 181 -0.95 5.15 5.51
C ASN A 181 -1.04 5.59 6.99
N GLU A 182 -1.99 5.07 7.77
CA GLU A 182 -2.05 5.35 9.21
C GLU A 182 -0.81 4.85 9.95
N LEU A 183 -0.35 3.65 9.59
CA LEU A 183 0.89 3.10 10.11
C LEU A 183 2.10 3.88 9.58
N TYR A 184 2.12 4.17 8.28
CA TYR A 184 3.29 4.82 7.65
C TYR A 184 3.54 6.25 8.15
N ILE A 185 2.49 6.98 8.50
CA ILE A 185 2.60 8.32 9.11
C ILE A 185 3.29 8.26 10.47
N ARG A 186 3.04 7.21 11.26
CA ARG A 186 3.66 7.02 12.57
C ARG A 186 5.18 6.86 12.48
N PHE A 187 5.70 6.30 11.39
CA PHE A 187 7.15 6.19 11.21
C PHE A 187 7.85 7.55 11.25
N PHE A 188 7.16 8.63 10.88
CA PHE A 188 7.69 9.99 10.93
C PHE A 188 7.63 10.65 12.34
N GLU A 189 7.28 9.90 13.38
CA GLU A 189 7.55 10.27 14.77
C GLU A 189 9.06 10.20 15.06
N LYS A 190 9.79 9.38 14.30
CA LYS A 190 11.25 9.33 14.22
C LYS A 190 11.70 9.60 12.78
N SER A 191 13.00 9.48 12.51
CA SER A 191 13.53 9.63 11.16
C SER A 191 13.22 8.40 10.30
N VAL A 192 12.84 8.63 9.06
CA VAL A 192 12.61 7.60 8.03
C VAL A 192 13.70 7.73 6.97
N PHE A 193 14.26 6.61 6.52
CA PHE A 193 15.28 6.59 5.48
C PHE A 193 14.71 6.11 4.15
N TYR A 194 15.03 6.81 3.07
CA TYR A 194 14.77 6.35 1.70
C TYR A 194 16.02 5.69 1.13
N LEU A 195 15.92 4.45 0.75
CA LEU A 195 16.95 3.68 0.07
C LEU A 195 16.63 3.57 -1.42
N LYS A 196 17.34 4.30 -2.25
CA LYS A 196 17.19 4.26 -3.70
C LYS A 196 17.82 2.97 -4.27
N LYS A 197 17.13 1.86 -4.05
CA LYS A 197 17.52 0.53 -4.51
C LYS A 197 16.27 -0.31 -4.68
N PRO A 198 16.02 -0.94 -5.84
CA PRO A 198 14.88 -1.83 -6.01
C PRO A 198 15.12 -3.12 -5.21
N LEU A 199 14.32 -3.31 -4.16
CA LEU A 199 14.39 -4.46 -3.25
C LEU A 199 13.10 -5.27 -3.19
N TYR A 200 12.08 -4.84 -3.93
CA TYR A 200 10.76 -5.45 -3.98
C TYR A 200 10.28 -5.57 -5.42
N ILE A 201 9.66 -6.69 -5.76
CA ILE A 201 9.06 -6.93 -7.06
C ILE A 201 7.55 -6.80 -6.90
N TYR A 202 6.99 -5.75 -7.50
CA TYR A 202 5.56 -5.43 -7.46
C TYR A 202 4.87 -5.88 -8.73
N ARG A 203 3.91 -6.81 -8.63
CA ARG A 203 3.19 -7.34 -9.79
C ARG A 203 2.02 -6.46 -10.20
N ILE A 204 2.06 -5.99 -11.44
CA ILE A 204 1.03 -5.12 -12.02
C ILE A 204 0.17 -5.84 -13.07
N ALA A 205 -0.94 -5.20 -13.45
CA ALA A 205 -1.85 -5.60 -14.54
C ALA A 205 -2.60 -6.94 -14.33
N ARG A 206 -2.69 -7.43 -13.10
CA ARG A 206 -3.46 -8.64 -12.78
C ARG A 206 -4.96 -8.34 -12.75
N SER A 207 -5.75 -9.24 -13.34
CA SER A 207 -7.22 -9.12 -13.41
C SER A 207 -7.92 -9.12 -12.04
N ASP A 208 -7.29 -9.73 -11.02
CA ASP A 208 -7.79 -9.82 -9.65
C ASP A 208 -7.26 -8.70 -8.73
N SER A 209 -6.50 -7.72 -9.27
CA SER A 209 -5.96 -6.63 -8.46
C SER A 209 -7.06 -5.75 -7.87
N ALA A 210 -6.85 -5.32 -6.63
CA ALA A 210 -7.74 -4.41 -5.93
C ALA A 210 -7.97 -3.11 -6.70
N THR A 211 -6.92 -2.59 -7.34
CA THR A 211 -6.97 -1.36 -8.14
C THR A 211 -7.91 -1.47 -9.34
N LEU A 212 -7.87 -2.58 -10.09
CA LEU A 212 -8.77 -2.81 -11.23
C LEU A 212 -10.22 -3.05 -10.79
N ASN A 213 -10.43 -3.57 -9.59
CA ASN A 213 -11.73 -3.84 -9.02
C ASN A 213 -12.28 -2.72 -8.10
N ALA A 214 -11.59 -1.59 -8.01
CA ALA A 214 -11.95 -0.46 -7.14
C ALA A 214 -13.42 0.02 -7.30
N GLY A 215 -13.96 -0.08 -8.51
CA GLY A 215 -15.37 0.27 -8.78
C GLY A 215 -16.39 -0.62 -8.05
N LYS A 216 -16.05 -1.88 -7.76
CA LYS A 216 -16.92 -2.81 -7.00
C LYS A 216 -17.00 -2.43 -5.51
N HIS A 217 -16.02 -1.70 -4.99
CA HIS A 217 -15.91 -1.24 -3.62
C HIS A 217 -15.88 0.29 -3.53
N ALA A 218 -16.60 0.95 -4.44
CA ALA A 218 -16.47 2.39 -4.68
C ALA A 218 -16.67 3.24 -3.41
N LEU A 219 -17.61 2.89 -2.53
CA LEU A 219 -17.81 3.62 -1.27
C LEU A 219 -16.61 3.49 -0.33
N ASN A 220 -16.05 2.30 -0.20
CA ASN A 220 -14.85 2.07 0.63
C ASN A 220 -13.65 2.84 0.08
N VAL A 221 -13.50 2.88 -1.25
CA VAL A 221 -12.45 3.66 -1.91
C VAL A 221 -12.65 5.17 -1.70
N ALA A 222 -13.89 5.66 -1.78
CA ALA A 222 -14.20 7.07 -1.48
C ALA A 222 -13.80 7.43 -0.05
N ASN A 223 -14.17 6.58 0.92
CA ASN A 223 -13.83 6.77 2.33
C ASN A 223 -12.32 6.71 2.57
N ALA A 224 -11.59 5.82 1.89
CA ALA A 224 -10.13 5.75 1.97
C ALA A 224 -9.46 7.06 1.49
N TYR A 225 -9.95 7.67 0.39
CA TYR A 225 -9.47 8.99 -0.05
C TYR A 225 -9.76 10.10 0.96
N ILE A 226 -10.94 10.12 1.58
CA ILE A 226 -11.29 11.09 2.64
C ILE A 226 -10.36 10.89 3.84
N LYS A 227 -10.16 9.66 4.28
CA LYS A 227 -9.29 9.32 5.39
C LYS A 227 -7.86 9.76 5.11
N THR A 228 -7.34 9.46 3.93
CA THR A 228 -6.02 9.94 3.48
C THR A 228 -5.94 11.47 3.54
N ALA A 229 -6.94 12.19 3.00
CA ALA A 229 -6.95 13.64 3.05
C ALA A 229 -6.90 14.17 4.49
N ASN A 230 -7.66 13.58 5.40
CA ASN A 230 -7.70 13.99 6.82
C ASN A 230 -6.38 13.73 7.53
N LEU A 231 -5.75 12.57 7.31
CA LEU A 231 -4.46 12.20 7.91
C LEU A 231 -3.32 13.14 7.51
N HIS A 232 -3.39 13.69 6.29
CA HIS A 232 -2.35 14.58 5.77
C HIS A 232 -2.69 16.07 5.91
N TYR A 233 -3.89 16.40 6.42
CA TYR A 233 -4.48 17.74 6.30
C TYR A 233 -3.59 18.86 6.84
N ASP A 234 -3.12 18.76 8.08
CA ASP A 234 -2.44 19.86 8.79
C ASP A 234 -1.13 20.31 8.13
N ILE A 235 -0.44 19.37 7.51
CA ILE A 235 0.82 19.63 6.81
C ILE A 235 0.55 20.01 5.36
N ALA A 236 -0.31 19.24 4.67
CA ALA A 236 -0.52 19.42 3.26
C ALA A 236 -1.32 20.69 2.92
N ILE A 237 -2.23 21.15 3.79
CA ILE A 237 -2.97 22.40 3.56
C ILE A 237 -2.03 23.62 3.42
N LYS A 238 -0.91 23.61 4.14
CA LYS A 238 0.09 24.67 4.14
C LYS A 238 1.12 24.52 3.02
N ASN A 239 1.48 23.29 2.67
CA ASN A 239 2.62 23.01 1.79
C ASN A 239 2.23 22.53 0.38
N GLU A 240 1.09 21.86 0.21
CA GLU A 240 0.61 21.32 -1.07
C GLU A 240 -0.93 21.16 -1.06
N PRO A 241 -1.71 22.26 -0.98
CA PRO A 241 -3.17 22.19 -0.93
C PRO A 241 -3.78 21.49 -2.16
N LYS A 242 -3.07 21.50 -3.29
CA LYS A 242 -3.49 20.77 -4.50
C LYS A 242 -3.60 19.25 -4.27
N PHE A 243 -2.72 18.67 -3.45
CA PHE A 243 -2.78 17.26 -3.09
C PHE A 243 -4.09 16.94 -2.35
N LEU A 244 -4.45 17.73 -1.33
CA LEU A 244 -5.71 17.55 -0.59
C LEU A 244 -6.94 17.71 -1.47
N ALA A 245 -6.95 18.74 -2.32
CA ALA A 245 -8.04 18.97 -3.27
C ALA A 245 -8.21 17.77 -4.21
N MET A 246 -7.10 17.16 -4.66
CA MET A 246 -7.13 15.95 -5.48
C MET A 246 -7.70 14.76 -4.73
N GLN A 247 -7.36 14.54 -3.45
CA GLN A 247 -7.92 13.47 -2.64
C GLN A 247 -9.44 13.59 -2.54
N TYR A 248 -9.96 14.79 -2.18
CA TYR A 248 -11.41 15.01 -2.10
C TYR A 248 -12.11 14.91 -3.47
N LYS A 249 -11.47 15.35 -4.56
CA LYS A 249 -12.01 15.15 -5.91
C LYS A 249 -12.12 13.65 -6.26
N ASN A 250 -11.11 12.86 -5.92
CA ASN A 250 -11.13 11.41 -6.15
C ASN A 250 -12.20 10.74 -5.26
N ALA A 251 -12.33 11.15 -4.00
CA ALA A 251 -13.42 10.70 -3.13
C ALA A 251 -14.80 11.00 -3.75
N ALA A 252 -15.00 12.21 -4.29
CA ALA A 252 -16.25 12.57 -4.98
C ALA A 252 -16.53 11.66 -6.19
N TYR A 253 -15.51 11.34 -6.98
CA TYR A 253 -15.65 10.44 -8.13
C TYR A 253 -16.14 9.05 -7.71
N TYR A 254 -15.52 8.44 -6.69
CA TYR A 254 -15.92 7.12 -6.21
C TYR A 254 -17.24 7.14 -5.44
N ALA A 255 -17.55 8.21 -4.70
CA ALA A 255 -18.85 8.39 -4.06
C ALA A 255 -19.98 8.43 -5.11
N LYS A 256 -19.75 9.07 -6.27
CA LYS A 256 -20.71 9.06 -7.38
C LYS A 256 -20.91 7.65 -7.96
N ILE A 257 -19.82 6.88 -8.15
CA ILE A 257 -19.92 5.48 -8.62
C ILE A 257 -20.72 4.63 -7.64
N ALA A 258 -20.57 4.89 -6.34
CA ALA A 258 -21.30 4.21 -5.27
C ALA A 258 -22.78 4.64 -5.16
N GLY A 259 -23.22 5.67 -5.89
CA GLY A 259 -24.56 6.23 -5.79
C GLY A 259 -24.74 7.21 -4.61
N GLU A 260 -23.68 7.52 -3.88
CA GLU A 260 -23.67 8.38 -2.70
C GLU A 260 -23.55 9.87 -3.08
N TYR A 261 -24.61 10.42 -3.68
CA TYR A 261 -24.61 11.79 -4.23
C TYR A 261 -24.38 12.87 -3.18
N GLY A 262 -24.90 12.69 -1.94
CA GLY A 262 -24.67 13.63 -0.84
C GLY A 262 -23.20 13.68 -0.44
N LEU A 263 -22.50 12.54 -0.37
CA LEU A 263 -21.08 12.44 -0.11
C LEU A 263 -20.28 13.04 -1.28
N MET A 264 -20.67 12.73 -2.50
CA MET A 264 -20.07 13.29 -3.71
C MET A 264 -20.06 14.82 -3.68
N LEU A 265 -21.21 15.45 -3.43
CA LEU A 265 -21.31 16.92 -3.37
C LEU A 265 -20.44 17.50 -2.26
N ARG A 266 -20.48 16.93 -1.04
CA ARG A 266 -19.63 17.37 0.06
C ARG A 266 -18.16 17.33 -0.31
N CYS A 267 -17.70 16.23 -0.92
CA CYS A 267 -16.30 16.06 -1.30
C CYS A 267 -15.89 17.01 -2.42
N ILE A 268 -16.71 17.21 -3.47
CA ILE A 268 -16.33 18.08 -4.56
C ILE A 268 -16.30 19.55 -4.15
N PHE A 269 -17.25 20.02 -3.33
CA PHE A 269 -17.21 21.37 -2.78
C PHE A 269 -16.02 21.57 -1.85
N LYS A 270 -15.67 20.57 -1.02
CA LYS A 270 -14.46 20.62 -0.19
C LYS A 270 -13.21 20.70 -1.05
N SER A 271 -13.12 19.92 -2.14
CA SER A 271 -12.01 19.99 -3.09
C SER A 271 -11.84 21.40 -3.67
N LEU A 272 -12.94 21.98 -4.18
CA LEU A 272 -12.95 23.32 -4.79
C LEU A 272 -12.63 24.43 -3.78
N SER A 273 -13.08 24.30 -2.53
CA SER A 273 -12.79 25.29 -1.46
C SER A 273 -11.33 25.27 -1.02
N ILE A 274 -10.66 24.10 -1.06
CA ILE A 274 -9.23 24.00 -0.72
C ILE A 274 -8.39 24.58 -1.85
N LYS A 275 -8.63 24.12 -3.09
CA LYS A 275 -7.92 24.60 -4.28
C LYS A 275 -8.79 24.42 -5.52
N PHE A 276 -9.13 25.51 -6.17
CA PHE A 276 -9.87 25.44 -7.43
C PHE A 276 -9.08 24.64 -8.49
N SER A 277 -9.75 23.72 -9.18
CA SER A 277 -9.24 23.05 -10.35
C SER A 277 -10.34 22.94 -11.41
N LYS A 278 -9.95 23.12 -12.68
CA LYS A 278 -10.87 23.01 -13.83
C LYS A 278 -11.50 21.60 -13.88
N GLU A 279 -10.73 20.56 -13.58
CA GLU A 279 -11.20 19.19 -13.58
C GLU A 279 -12.27 18.94 -12.50
N ALA A 280 -12.10 19.48 -11.30
CA ALA A 280 -13.08 19.37 -10.22
C ALA A 280 -14.36 20.14 -10.56
N PHE A 281 -14.23 21.33 -11.16
CA PHE A 281 -15.36 22.14 -11.60
C PHE A 281 -16.14 21.47 -12.74
N ILE A 282 -15.46 20.95 -13.77
CA ILE A 282 -16.09 20.18 -14.84
C ILE A 282 -16.79 18.94 -14.29
N PHE A 283 -16.16 18.24 -13.34
CA PHE A 283 -16.80 17.09 -12.68
C PHE A 283 -18.08 17.49 -11.95
N LEU A 284 -18.09 18.64 -11.26
CA LEU A 284 -19.31 19.17 -10.61
C LEU A 284 -20.40 19.44 -11.63
N LEU A 285 -20.10 20.10 -12.75
CA LEU A 285 -21.06 20.37 -13.83
C LEU A 285 -21.62 19.09 -14.45
N LEU A 286 -20.81 18.06 -14.59
CA LEU A 286 -21.21 16.76 -15.15
C LEU A 286 -21.81 15.81 -14.09
N SER A 287 -21.87 16.24 -12.83
CA SER A 287 -22.35 15.38 -11.75
C SER A 287 -23.82 14.98 -11.84
N PRO A 288 -24.75 15.72 -12.48
CA PRO A 288 -26.10 15.25 -12.71
C PRO A 288 -26.24 14.09 -13.70
N LEU A 289 -25.23 13.87 -14.56
CA LEU A 289 -25.25 12.77 -15.54
C LEU A 289 -25.15 11.40 -14.84
N PRO A 290 -25.73 10.32 -15.41
CA PRO A 290 -25.61 8.97 -14.87
C PRO A 290 -24.15 8.55 -14.66
N SER A 291 -23.88 7.81 -13.57
CA SER A 291 -22.52 7.39 -13.19
C SER A 291 -21.79 6.57 -14.27
N GLY A 292 -22.52 5.78 -15.07
CA GLY A 292 -21.97 4.98 -16.17
C GLY A 292 -21.35 5.79 -17.32
N ILE A 293 -21.71 7.05 -17.47
CA ILE A 293 -21.16 7.94 -18.55
C ILE A 293 -19.73 8.39 -18.22
N LEU A 294 -19.38 8.61 -16.96
CA LEU A 294 -18.08 9.09 -16.55
C LEU A 294 -16.90 8.17 -16.94
N PRO A 295 -16.98 6.85 -16.68
CA PRO A 295 -15.95 5.91 -17.14
C PRO A 295 -15.84 5.86 -18.67
N ALA A 296 -16.97 6.02 -19.39
CA ALA A 296 -16.96 6.07 -20.85
C ALA A 296 -16.24 7.32 -21.39
N LEU A 297 -16.51 8.50 -20.79
CA LEU A 297 -15.82 9.75 -21.12
C LEU A 297 -14.32 9.68 -20.78
N SER A 298 -13.95 9.08 -19.67
CA SER A 298 -12.54 8.87 -19.29
C SER A 298 -11.82 7.99 -20.33
N ARG A 299 -12.43 6.86 -20.70
CA ARG A 299 -11.89 5.98 -21.76
C ARG A 299 -11.77 6.67 -23.11
N LEU A 300 -12.76 7.49 -23.48
CA LEU A 300 -12.73 8.28 -24.70
C LEU A 300 -11.58 9.29 -24.68
N ARG A 301 -11.37 9.99 -23.57
CA ARG A 301 -10.24 10.92 -23.39
C ARG A 301 -8.88 10.22 -23.55
N VAL A 302 -8.71 9.03 -22.98
CA VAL A 302 -7.48 8.24 -23.13
C VAL A 302 -7.27 7.85 -24.59
N LYS A 303 -8.31 7.35 -25.28
CA LYS A 303 -8.24 7.01 -26.71
C LYS A 303 -7.91 8.21 -27.59
N ILE A 304 -8.49 9.38 -27.29
CA ILE A 304 -8.22 10.63 -28.02
C ILE A 304 -6.75 11.05 -27.81
N LYS A 305 -6.25 11.02 -26.56
CA LYS A 305 -4.83 11.31 -26.27
C LYS A 305 -3.87 10.37 -27.00
N GLN A 306 -4.17 9.07 -27.02
CA GLN A 306 -3.38 8.08 -27.74
C GLN A 306 -3.40 8.27 -29.26
N ARG A 307 -4.53 8.77 -29.81
CA ARG A 307 -4.69 8.98 -31.25
C ARG A 307 -4.05 10.26 -31.75
N PHE A 308 -3.93 11.29 -30.94
CA PHE A 308 -3.44 12.62 -31.31
C PHE A 308 -2.10 12.99 -30.67
N GLY A 309 -1.46 12.07 -29.92
CA GLY A 309 -0.12 12.27 -29.37
C GLY A 309 0.01 13.41 -28.35
N VAL A 310 -1.09 13.75 -27.64
CA VAL A 310 -1.14 14.84 -26.65
C VAL A 310 -1.29 14.29 -25.24
#